data_22078ba08813ca780ea5ced510c7ceb1
#
_entry.id   22078ba08813ca780ea5ced510c7ceb1
#
_cell.length_a   1.000
_cell.length_b   1.000
_cell.length_c   1.000
_cell.angle_alpha   90.00
_cell.angle_beta   90.00
_cell.angle_gamma   90.00
#
_symmetry.space_group_name_H-M   'P 1'
#
loop_
_entity.id
_entity.type
_entity.pdbx_description
1 polymer ?
#
loop_
_entity_poly.entity_id
_entity_poly.type
_entity_poly.pdbx_seq_one_letter_code
_entity_poly.pdbx_strand_id
1 'polypeptide(L)'
;MKRLLSLAAVAMLAAACSSGAGTAAPASAPAATKPYISIVSKGFQHQFWQAVKKGAEDEATKEGATVNFIGPNTEQDVQPQMDMLNAELAKKPAALCFAALDSKAAGPTLQKFADAKIPVVAFDSGVDSTIPLTTVATDNVAAAALAADKMGDKLGGKGKVGVIIHDQTSRTGIDRAKGFVDEMTKKYPNIKIVGPQYGGGDLAKSADIAKAMLAANADINGFFGGNEGSIGGVLNAVTELHLDQTKLTIIGYDSGQKQIDAINSGLEFGAIQQNPIGIGAKCVVEAMLAIKGQTTFDKVVDTGFLWADKTTINNADVQAVLYK
;
A
#
# COMPACT_ATOMS: atom_id res chain seq x y z
N MET A 1 -21.96 -87.70 20.14
CA MET A 1 -23.17 -88.20 20.81
C MET A 1 -24.28 -87.18 20.54
N LYS A 2 -25.34 -87.73 19.93
CA LYS A 2 -26.75 -87.29 19.98
C LYS A 2 -27.07 -85.83 19.61
N ARG A 3 -27.64 -85.53 18.41
CA ARG A 3 -29.05 -85.65 17.97
C ARG A 3 -29.98 -84.75 18.81
N LEU A 4 -30.79 -83.83 18.25
CA LEU A 4 -31.99 -83.96 17.38
C LEU A 4 -32.43 -82.49 17.07
N LEU A 5 -32.72 -82.01 15.83
CA LEU A 5 -33.94 -82.10 15.05
C LEU A 5 -35.24 -81.67 15.76
N SER A 6 -35.88 -80.66 15.19
CA SER A 6 -37.29 -80.53 14.77
C SER A 6 -37.59 -79.11 14.34
N LEU A 7 -37.85 -78.79 13.10
CA LEU A 7 -39.06 -78.82 12.27
C LEU A 7 -40.14 -77.77 12.62
N ALA A 8 -40.23 -76.82 11.68
CA ALA A 8 -41.42 -76.30 10.98
C ALA A 8 -42.44 -75.44 11.72
N ALA A 9 -42.70 -74.30 11.17
CA ALA A 9 -44.04 -73.93 10.68
C ALA A 9 -43.93 -72.65 9.78
N VAL A 10 -44.49 -72.82 8.62
CA VAL A 10 -44.74 -71.78 7.59
C VAL A 10 -45.98 -70.98 8.03
N ALA A 11 -45.91 -69.67 7.93
CA ALA A 11 -47.08 -68.80 7.82
C ALA A 11 -46.76 -67.68 6.82
N MET A 12 -47.33 -67.85 5.63
CA MET A 12 -47.46 -66.72 4.67
C MET A 12 -48.51 -65.74 5.19
N LEU A 13 -48.19 -64.48 5.25
CA LEU A 13 -49.18 -63.43 5.15
C LEU A 13 -48.61 -62.31 4.23
N ALA A 14 -49.28 -62.17 3.11
CA ALA A 14 -49.13 -61.07 2.18
C ALA A 14 -49.70 -59.77 2.80
N ALA A 15 -48.93 -58.69 2.76
CA ALA A 15 -49.53 -57.39 2.94
C ALA A 15 -48.71 -56.35 2.18
N ALA A 16 -49.31 -55.85 1.12
CA ALA A 16 -49.34 -54.47 0.58
C ALA A 16 -48.06 -53.70 0.43
N CYS A 17 -47.71 -53.50 -0.85
CA CYS A 17 -46.90 -52.40 -1.33
C CYS A 17 -47.50 -51.05 -0.91
N SER A 18 -46.76 -50.24 -0.17
CA SER A 18 -46.91 -48.75 -0.18
C SER A 18 -45.63 -48.20 -0.65
N SER A 19 -45.56 -47.74 -1.90
CA SER A 19 -44.53 -46.96 -2.53
C SER A 19 -44.53 -45.56 -1.91
N GLY A 20 -43.79 -45.38 -0.82
CA GLY A 20 -43.39 -44.09 -0.32
C GLY A 20 -42.27 -43.58 -1.19
N ALA A 21 -42.60 -42.70 -2.15
CA ALA A 21 -41.65 -41.89 -2.83
C ALA A 21 -41.00 -40.96 -1.79
N GLY A 22 -39.88 -41.38 -1.21
CA GLY A 22 -38.98 -40.50 -0.46
C GLY A 22 -38.41 -39.47 -1.42
N THR A 23 -38.95 -38.25 -1.39
CA THR A 23 -38.29 -37.09 -1.99
C THR A 23 -36.96 -36.94 -1.29
N ALA A 24 -35.87 -37.37 -1.95
CA ALA A 24 -34.53 -37.02 -1.55
C ALA A 24 -34.44 -35.50 -1.52
N ALA A 25 -34.22 -34.94 -0.35
CA ALA A 25 -33.91 -33.51 -0.25
C ALA A 25 -32.71 -33.23 -1.18
N PRO A 26 -32.74 -32.14 -1.96
CA PRO A 26 -31.61 -31.78 -2.81
C PRO A 26 -30.38 -31.64 -1.91
N ALA A 27 -29.35 -32.42 -2.20
CA ALA A 27 -28.05 -32.26 -1.55
C ALA A 27 -27.64 -30.78 -1.67
N SER A 28 -27.49 -30.11 -0.54
CA SER A 28 -27.00 -28.75 -0.50
C SER A 28 -25.69 -28.70 -1.29
N ALA A 29 -25.64 -27.92 -2.36
CA ALA A 29 -24.39 -27.71 -3.08
C ALA A 29 -23.32 -27.22 -2.07
N PRO A 30 -22.08 -27.72 -2.16
CA PRO A 30 -21.01 -27.24 -1.27
C PRO A 30 -20.99 -25.73 -1.36
N ALA A 31 -21.02 -25.05 -0.22
CA ALA A 31 -20.87 -23.59 -0.18
C ALA A 31 -19.60 -23.22 -0.94
N ALA A 32 -19.72 -22.41 -1.98
CA ALA A 32 -18.57 -21.96 -2.75
C ALA A 32 -17.57 -21.33 -1.80
N THR A 33 -16.36 -21.88 -1.74
CA THR A 33 -15.29 -21.33 -0.91
C THR A 33 -14.95 -19.92 -1.43
N LYS A 34 -14.98 -18.93 -0.54
CA LYS A 34 -14.63 -17.56 -0.89
C LYS A 34 -13.22 -17.52 -1.46
N PRO A 35 -12.97 -16.78 -2.55
CA PRO A 35 -11.62 -16.59 -3.06
C PRO A 35 -10.70 -16.02 -1.97
N TYR A 36 -9.50 -16.57 -1.85
CA TYR A 36 -8.47 -16.08 -0.94
C TYR A 36 -7.46 -15.23 -1.71
N ILE A 37 -7.34 -13.95 -1.36
CA ILE A 37 -6.40 -13.00 -1.94
C ILE A 37 -5.30 -12.74 -0.92
N SER A 38 -4.05 -13.00 -1.29
CA SER A 38 -2.89 -12.62 -0.50
C SER A 38 -2.53 -11.17 -0.79
N ILE A 39 -2.27 -10.38 0.24
CA ILE A 39 -1.84 -8.97 0.12
C ILE A 39 -0.54 -8.81 0.90
N VAL A 40 0.56 -8.52 0.18
CA VAL A 40 1.87 -8.33 0.78
C VAL A 40 2.27 -6.86 0.61
N SER A 41 2.27 -6.12 1.71
CA SER A 41 2.61 -4.70 1.79
C SER A 41 4.11 -4.47 2.01
N LYS A 42 4.54 -3.18 1.98
CA LYS A 42 5.93 -2.81 2.27
C LYS A 42 6.24 -2.84 3.78
N GLY A 43 5.23 -2.69 4.65
CA GLY A 43 5.46 -2.68 6.09
C GLY A 43 4.21 -2.38 6.91
N PHE A 44 4.40 -2.21 8.21
CA PHE A 44 3.34 -1.82 9.17
C PHE A 44 3.71 -0.64 10.05
N GLN A 45 4.90 -0.06 9.88
CA GLN A 45 5.41 1.02 10.72
C GLN A 45 4.67 2.35 10.54
N HIS A 46 3.94 2.53 9.41
CA HIS A 46 3.21 3.75 9.07
C HIS A 46 1.71 3.54 9.17
N GLN A 47 0.97 4.59 9.57
CA GLN A 47 -0.49 4.61 9.58
C GLN A 47 -1.08 4.43 8.17
N PHE A 48 -0.34 4.82 7.13
CA PHE A 48 -0.65 4.58 5.74
C PHE A 48 -1.06 3.13 5.47
N TRP A 49 -0.26 2.15 5.93
CA TRP A 49 -0.54 0.73 5.70
C TRP A 49 -1.77 0.21 6.43
N GLN A 50 -2.14 0.82 7.57
CA GLN A 50 -3.39 0.49 8.26
C GLN A 50 -4.60 0.96 7.45
N ALA A 51 -4.51 2.14 6.81
CA ALA A 51 -5.56 2.65 5.94
C ALA A 51 -5.69 1.81 4.65
N VAL A 52 -4.58 1.40 4.04
CA VAL A 52 -4.58 0.47 2.89
C VAL A 52 -5.23 -0.86 3.26
N LYS A 53 -4.84 -1.44 4.40
CA LYS A 53 -5.42 -2.68 4.93
C LYS A 53 -6.92 -2.56 5.10
N LYS A 54 -7.38 -1.47 5.72
CA LYS A 54 -8.82 -1.22 5.91
C LYS A 54 -9.57 -1.19 4.57
N GLY A 55 -9.04 -0.47 3.57
CA GLY A 55 -9.65 -0.41 2.24
C GLY A 55 -9.75 -1.79 1.59
N ALA A 56 -8.69 -2.59 1.70
CA ALA A 56 -8.66 -3.94 1.15
C ALA A 56 -9.64 -4.90 1.85
N GLU A 57 -9.72 -4.86 3.20
CA GLU A 57 -10.63 -5.71 3.97
C GLU A 57 -12.11 -5.36 3.75
N ASP A 58 -12.41 -4.06 3.70
CA ASP A 58 -13.77 -3.58 3.41
C ASP A 58 -14.21 -4.03 2.00
N GLU A 59 -13.35 -3.89 1.00
CA GLU A 59 -13.68 -4.27 -0.38
C GLU A 59 -13.76 -5.79 -0.55
N ALA A 60 -12.86 -6.56 0.08
CA ALA A 60 -12.94 -8.01 0.06
C ALA A 60 -14.27 -8.52 0.63
N THR A 61 -14.78 -7.86 1.68
CA THR A 61 -16.08 -8.18 2.26
C THR A 61 -17.22 -7.97 1.27
N LYS A 62 -17.20 -6.85 0.51
CA LYS A 62 -18.21 -6.54 -0.53
C LYS A 62 -18.15 -7.54 -1.68
N GLU A 63 -16.94 -7.89 -2.12
CA GLU A 63 -16.70 -8.83 -3.22
C GLU A 63 -16.91 -10.31 -2.82
N GLY A 64 -17.16 -10.60 -1.55
CA GLY A 64 -17.31 -11.97 -1.05
C GLY A 64 -16.01 -12.76 -1.05
N ALA A 65 -14.87 -12.09 -0.98
CA ALA A 65 -13.52 -12.67 -0.87
C ALA A 65 -13.03 -12.69 0.59
N THR A 66 -11.91 -13.36 0.81
CA THR A 66 -11.12 -13.27 2.03
C THR A 66 -9.73 -12.72 1.70
N VAL A 67 -9.16 -11.89 2.56
CA VAL A 67 -7.81 -11.34 2.39
C VAL A 67 -6.93 -11.70 3.58
N ASN A 68 -5.63 -11.91 3.30
CA ASN A 68 -4.58 -11.93 4.30
C ASN A 68 -3.63 -10.78 4.00
N PHE A 69 -3.69 -9.74 4.82
CA PHE A 69 -2.84 -8.57 4.68
C PHE A 69 -1.62 -8.71 5.59
N ILE A 70 -0.46 -8.88 4.99
CA ILE A 70 0.82 -9.06 5.67
C ILE A 70 1.87 -8.10 5.13
N GLY A 71 2.92 -7.89 5.90
CA GLY A 71 4.08 -7.11 5.50
C GLY A 71 5.18 -7.23 6.56
N PRO A 72 6.42 -6.87 6.22
CA PRO A 72 7.51 -6.85 7.17
C PRO A 72 7.31 -5.75 8.23
N ASN A 73 8.11 -5.80 9.29
CA ASN A 73 8.00 -4.82 10.38
C ASN A 73 8.38 -3.41 9.90
N THR A 74 9.38 -3.30 9.04
CA THR A 74 9.88 -2.01 8.52
C THR A 74 10.01 -2.01 7.01
N GLU A 75 10.01 -0.83 6.41
CA GLU A 75 10.23 -0.65 4.97
C GLU A 75 11.71 -0.84 4.54
N GLN A 76 12.55 -1.39 5.40
CA GLN A 76 13.93 -1.77 5.09
C GLN A 76 14.12 -3.29 4.98
N ASP A 77 13.10 -4.07 5.34
CA ASP A 77 13.16 -5.53 5.50
C ASP A 77 12.85 -6.27 4.17
N VAL A 78 13.67 -6.05 3.13
CA VAL A 78 13.47 -6.63 1.79
C VAL A 78 13.45 -8.15 1.83
N GLN A 79 14.43 -8.79 2.50
CA GLN A 79 14.50 -10.26 2.56
C GLN A 79 13.31 -10.87 3.31
N PRO A 80 12.89 -10.37 4.48
CA PRO A 80 11.64 -10.79 5.12
C PRO A 80 10.41 -10.67 4.22
N GLN A 81 10.30 -9.62 3.39
CA GLN A 81 9.21 -9.51 2.43
C GLN A 81 9.25 -10.63 1.38
N MET A 82 10.45 -10.98 0.86
CA MET A 82 10.59 -12.09 -0.09
C MET A 82 10.22 -13.44 0.54
N ASP A 83 10.57 -13.65 1.80
CA ASP A 83 10.20 -14.86 2.54
C ASP A 83 8.68 -14.95 2.72
N MET A 84 8.01 -13.84 3.01
CA MET A 84 6.56 -13.74 3.06
C MET A 84 5.92 -14.08 1.71
N LEU A 85 6.44 -13.55 0.59
CA LEU A 85 5.95 -13.89 -0.74
C LEU A 85 6.05 -15.40 -1.02
N ASN A 86 7.17 -16.05 -0.68
CA ASN A 86 7.34 -17.48 -0.86
C ASN A 86 6.34 -18.28 0.02
N ALA A 87 6.11 -17.82 1.26
CA ALA A 87 5.14 -18.45 2.16
C ALA A 87 3.69 -18.31 1.63
N GLU A 88 3.34 -17.15 1.07
CA GLU A 88 2.01 -16.95 0.47
C GLU A 88 1.82 -17.76 -0.81
N LEU A 89 2.86 -17.90 -1.65
CA LEU A 89 2.80 -18.80 -2.81
C LEU A 89 2.46 -20.24 -2.43
N ALA A 90 3.03 -20.73 -1.32
CA ALA A 90 2.76 -22.08 -0.83
C ALA A 90 1.30 -22.29 -0.40
N LYS A 91 0.59 -21.23 -0.01
CA LYS A 91 -0.85 -21.27 0.32
C LYS A 91 -1.75 -21.29 -0.91
N LYS A 92 -1.20 -21.08 -2.11
CA LYS A 92 -1.92 -21.07 -3.39
C LYS A 92 -3.12 -20.10 -3.36
N PRO A 93 -2.91 -18.81 -3.15
CA PRO A 93 -3.98 -17.83 -3.17
C PRO A 93 -4.64 -17.77 -4.54
N ALA A 94 -5.89 -17.32 -4.60
CA ALA A 94 -6.60 -17.08 -5.87
C ALA A 94 -6.00 -15.89 -6.65
N ALA A 95 -5.38 -14.93 -5.94
CA ALA A 95 -4.62 -13.82 -6.50
C ALA A 95 -3.61 -13.28 -5.47
N LEU A 96 -2.60 -12.57 -5.96
CA LEU A 96 -1.64 -11.82 -5.17
C LEU A 96 -1.80 -10.32 -5.44
N CYS A 97 -1.94 -9.51 -4.38
CA CYS A 97 -1.67 -8.08 -4.37
C CYS A 97 -0.28 -7.84 -3.75
N PHE A 98 0.61 -7.13 -4.45
CA PHE A 98 1.99 -6.96 -4.00
C PHE A 98 2.50 -5.51 -4.14
N ALA A 99 3.01 -4.94 -3.05
CA ALA A 99 3.72 -3.67 -3.01
C ALA A 99 5.20 -3.92 -2.72
N ALA A 100 6.08 -3.64 -3.68
CA ALA A 100 7.49 -4.02 -3.60
C ALA A 100 8.33 -3.03 -2.79
N LEU A 101 9.14 -3.53 -1.86
CA LEU A 101 10.23 -2.78 -1.21
C LEU A 101 11.40 -2.53 -2.17
N ASP A 102 11.67 -3.47 -3.04
CA ASP A 102 12.66 -3.36 -4.11
C ASP A 102 12.00 -3.77 -5.43
N SER A 103 12.03 -2.86 -6.41
CA SER A 103 11.33 -3.04 -7.69
C SER A 103 11.84 -4.25 -8.51
N LYS A 104 13.03 -4.74 -8.22
CA LYS A 104 13.71 -5.82 -8.96
C LYS A 104 13.77 -7.14 -8.20
N ALA A 105 13.95 -7.08 -6.88
CA ALA A 105 14.20 -8.29 -6.07
C ALA A 105 13.07 -9.34 -6.15
N ALA A 106 11.82 -8.91 -6.33
CA ALA A 106 10.67 -9.81 -6.37
C ALA A 106 10.54 -10.60 -7.68
N GLY A 107 11.23 -10.21 -8.76
CA GLY A 107 11.06 -10.80 -10.10
C GLY A 107 11.05 -12.33 -10.13
N PRO A 108 12.06 -13.03 -9.58
CA PRO A 108 12.09 -14.49 -9.57
C PRO A 108 10.93 -15.15 -8.81
N THR A 109 10.44 -14.53 -7.73
CA THR A 109 9.32 -15.06 -6.97
C THR A 109 8.00 -14.79 -7.69
N LEU A 110 7.83 -13.61 -8.29
CA LEU A 110 6.64 -13.30 -9.10
C LEU A 110 6.53 -14.25 -10.31
N GLN A 111 7.65 -14.67 -10.90
CA GLN A 111 7.64 -15.68 -11.97
C GLN A 111 7.01 -17.00 -11.49
N LYS A 112 7.30 -17.42 -10.25
CA LYS A 112 6.66 -18.63 -9.69
C LYS A 112 5.15 -18.48 -9.52
N PHE A 113 4.65 -17.28 -9.19
CA PHE A 113 3.19 -17.01 -9.18
C PHE A 113 2.61 -17.12 -10.58
N ALA A 114 3.28 -16.56 -11.60
CA ALA A 114 2.86 -16.67 -12.98
C ALA A 114 2.85 -18.13 -13.48
N ASP A 115 3.89 -18.91 -13.18
CA ASP A 115 3.97 -20.34 -13.51
C ASP A 115 2.85 -21.15 -12.84
N ALA A 116 2.47 -20.78 -11.62
CA ALA A 116 1.34 -21.34 -10.89
C ALA A 116 -0.03 -20.83 -11.38
N LYS A 117 -0.06 -19.92 -12.37
CA LYS A 117 -1.25 -19.25 -12.90
C LYS A 117 -2.03 -18.45 -11.85
N ILE A 118 -1.34 -17.93 -10.87
CA ILE A 118 -1.89 -17.03 -9.86
C ILE A 118 -1.73 -15.60 -10.37
N PRO A 119 -2.83 -14.86 -10.64
CA PRO A 119 -2.76 -13.49 -11.11
C PRO A 119 -2.10 -12.59 -10.05
N VAL A 120 -1.29 -11.64 -10.52
CA VAL A 120 -0.58 -10.66 -9.69
C VAL A 120 -1.06 -9.27 -10.04
N VAL A 121 -1.45 -8.51 -9.02
CA VAL A 121 -1.73 -7.07 -9.08
C VAL A 121 -0.66 -6.36 -8.26
N ALA A 122 0.09 -5.45 -8.86
CA ALA A 122 0.95 -4.56 -8.10
C ALA A 122 0.12 -3.43 -7.49
N PHE A 123 0.46 -2.96 -6.31
CA PHE A 123 -0.22 -1.81 -5.72
C PHE A 123 0.78 -0.91 -4.97
N ASP A 124 0.44 0.37 -4.78
CA ASP A 124 1.28 1.40 -4.15
C ASP A 124 2.65 1.53 -4.82
N SER A 125 3.50 0.54 -4.63
CA SER A 125 4.84 0.47 -5.21
C SER A 125 4.92 -0.68 -6.22
N GLY A 126 5.08 -0.35 -7.49
CA GLY A 126 5.18 -1.31 -8.58
C GLY A 126 6.50 -2.09 -8.61
N VAL A 127 6.63 -2.94 -9.60
CA VAL A 127 7.82 -3.78 -9.85
C VAL A 127 8.35 -3.57 -11.27
N ASP A 128 9.65 -3.76 -11.46
CA ASP A 128 10.30 -3.75 -12.79
C ASP A 128 10.09 -5.12 -13.47
N SER A 129 8.82 -5.44 -13.74
CA SER A 129 8.40 -6.72 -14.32
C SER A 129 7.10 -6.55 -15.11
N THR A 130 6.89 -7.38 -16.09
CA THR A 130 5.65 -7.46 -16.89
C THR A 130 4.65 -8.48 -16.33
N ILE A 131 4.97 -9.15 -15.21
CA ILE A 131 4.13 -10.18 -14.62
C ILE A 131 2.85 -9.59 -13.99
N PRO A 132 2.87 -8.48 -13.26
CA PRO A 132 1.62 -7.90 -12.78
C PRO A 132 0.71 -7.48 -13.92
N LEU A 133 -0.57 -7.80 -13.79
CA LEU A 133 -1.62 -7.45 -14.75
C LEU A 133 -1.80 -5.93 -14.83
N THR A 134 -1.71 -5.28 -13.69
CA THR A 134 -1.85 -3.83 -13.50
C THR A 134 -1.08 -3.38 -12.26
N THR A 135 -0.88 -2.06 -12.15
CA THR A 135 -0.38 -1.41 -10.92
C THR A 135 -1.40 -0.39 -10.45
N VAL A 136 -1.93 -0.58 -9.25
CA VAL A 136 -2.85 0.36 -8.58
C VAL A 136 -2.03 1.31 -7.72
N ALA A 137 -1.84 2.55 -8.14
CA ALA A 137 -0.93 3.48 -7.46
C ALA A 137 -1.33 4.95 -7.66
N THR A 138 -0.78 5.81 -6.83
CA THR A 138 -0.68 7.25 -7.06
C THR A 138 0.31 7.51 -8.21
N ASP A 139 0.05 8.50 -9.07
CA ASP A 139 1.08 9.05 -9.96
C ASP A 139 2.13 9.80 -9.10
N ASN A 140 3.13 9.04 -8.64
CA ASN A 140 4.16 9.55 -7.73
C ASN A 140 5.06 10.61 -8.34
N VAL A 141 5.26 10.58 -9.68
CA VAL A 141 6.05 11.59 -10.38
C VAL A 141 5.30 12.93 -10.40
N ALA A 142 4.04 12.91 -10.83
CA ALA A 142 3.21 14.11 -10.89
C ALA A 142 2.93 14.68 -9.48
N ALA A 143 2.69 13.83 -8.51
CA ALA A 143 2.45 14.23 -7.12
C ALA A 143 3.67 14.93 -6.49
N ALA A 144 4.88 14.37 -6.69
CA ALA A 144 6.11 14.98 -6.19
C ALA A 144 6.49 16.26 -6.97
N ALA A 145 6.17 16.34 -8.26
CA ALA A 145 6.32 17.55 -9.04
C ALA A 145 5.42 18.69 -8.53
N LEU A 146 4.16 18.37 -8.13
CA LEU A 146 3.29 19.34 -7.45
C LEU A 146 3.90 19.83 -6.12
N ALA A 147 4.51 18.93 -5.33
CA ALA A 147 5.20 19.33 -4.10
C ALA A 147 6.38 20.29 -4.38
N ALA A 148 7.13 20.04 -5.47
CA ALA A 148 8.19 20.93 -5.92
C ALA A 148 7.66 22.31 -6.33
N ASP A 149 6.55 22.36 -7.06
CA ASP A 149 5.88 23.61 -7.42
C ASP A 149 5.48 24.42 -6.19
N LYS A 150 4.80 23.75 -5.23
CA LYS A 150 4.39 24.39 -3.97
C LYS A 150 5.60 24.92 -3.18
N MET A 151 6.71 24.17 -3.15
CA MET A 151 7.95 24.58 -2.51
C MET A 151 8.57 25.78 -3.22
N GLY A 152 8.72 25.71 -4.54
CA GLY A 152 9.33 26.76 -5.35
C GLY A 152 8.56 28.07 -5.29
N ASP A 153 7.24 28.00 -5.40
CA ASP A 153 6.36 29.18 -5.29
C ASP A 153 6.44 29.79 -3.89
N LYS A 154 6.41 28.97 -2.83
CA LYS A 154 6.51 29.45 -1.45
C LYS A 154 7.84 30.11 -1.14
N LEU A 155 8.93 29.62 -1.70
CA LEU A 155 10.28 30.19 -1.53
C LEU A 155 10.56 31.37 -2.48
N GLY A 156 9.63 31.72 -3.38
CA GLY A 156 9.84 32.78 -4.37
C GLY A 156 10.95 32.46 -5.39
N GLY A 157 11.09 31.17 -5.72
CA GLY A 157 12.01 30.67 -6.74
C GLY A 157 13.48 30.67 -6.36
N LYS A 158 13.86 30.88 -5.11
CA LYS A 158 15.27 30.92 -4.65
C LYS A 158 15.43 30.34 -3.25
N GLY A 159 16.56 29.73 -2.96
CA GLY A 159 16.84 29.16 -1.64
C GLY A 159 17.62 27.86 -1.68
N LYS A 160 17.55 27.09 -0.60
CA LYS A 160 18.20 25.81 -0.45
C LYS A 160 17.22 24.82 0.20
N VAL A 161 16.96 23.70 -0.48
CA VAL A 161 15.97 22.71 -0.06
C VAL A 161 16.64 21.38 0.23
N GLY A 162 16.47 20.87 1.46
CA GLY A 162 16.83 19.51 1.85
C GLY A 162 15.77 18.53 1.37
N VAL A 163 16.20 17.44 0.76
CA VAL A 163 15.30 16.37 0.27
C VAL A 163 15.62 15.07 1.00
N ILE A 164 14.60 14.50 1.67
CA ILE A 164 14.70 13.21 2.36
C ILE A 164 13.63 12.30 1.81
N ILE A 165 14.06 11.17 1.24
CA ILE A 165 13.20 10.13 0.64
C ILE A 165 13.34 8.85 1.45
N HIS A 166 12.33 7.98 1.41
CA HIS A 166 12.37 6.72 2.15
C HIS A 166 13.46 5.77 1.63
N ASP A 167 13.51 5.48 0.33
CA ASP A 167 14.50 4.57 -0.26
C ASP A 167 14.82 4.92 -1.73
N GLN A 168 15.73 4.19 -2.33
CA GLN A 168 16.18 4.34 -3.72
C GLN A 168 15.90 3.10 -4.58
N THR A 169 15.19 2.11 -4.07
CA THR A 169 14.96 0.81 -4.72
C THR A 169 13.48 0.53 -5.03
N SER A 170 12.57 1.11 -4.24
CA SER A 170 11.13 1.02 -4.51
C SER A 170 10.71 2.03 -5.59
N ARG A 171 9.67 1.69 -6.35
CA ARG A 171 9.14 2.61 -7.37
C ARG A 171 8.68 3.94 -6.76
N THR A 172 8.03 3.89 -5.60
CA THR A 172 7.59 5.11 -4.89
C THR A 172 8.75 6.01 -4.51
N GLY A 173 9.86 5.44 -3.98
CA GLY A 173 11.05 6.22 -3.64
C GLY A 173 11.72 6.85 -4.87
N ILE A 174 11.92 6.05 -5.92
CA ILE A 174 12.50 6.49 -7.18
C ILE A 174 11.66 7.61 -7.82
N ASP A 175 10.34 7.40 -7.94
CA ASP A 175 9.45 8.29 -8.66
C ASP A 175 9.22 9.61 -7.90
N ARG A 176 9.11 9.58 -6.57
CA ARG A 176 8.99 10.80 -5.75
C ARG A 176 10.28 11.62 -5.77
N ALA A 177 11.45 10.98 -5.65
CA ALA A 177 12.74 11.66 -5.80
C ALA A 177 12.85 12.32 -7.19
N LYS A 178 12.55 11.55 -8.25
CA LYS A 178 12.60 12.03 -9.62
C LYS A 178 11.65 13.21 -9.86
N GLY A 179 10.37 13.06 -9.51
CA GLY A 179 9.35 14.09 -9.73
C GLY A 179 9.70 15.40 -9.04
N PHE A 180 10.13 15.34 -7.78
CA PHE A 180 10.51 16.55 -7.04
C PHE A 180 11.79 17.21 -7.60
N VAL A 181 12.84 16.43 -7.83
CA VAL A 181 14.15 16.95 -8.27
C VAL A 181 14.08 17.50 -9.69
N ASP A 182 13.44 16.77 -10.60
CA ASP A 182 13.34 17.18 -12.01
C ASP A 182 12.52 18.48 -12.15
N GLU A 183 11.36 18.56 -11.49
CA GLU A 183 10.52 19.78 -11.55
C GLU A 183 11.21 20.97 -10.89
N MET A 184 11.81 20.78 -9.72
CA MET A 184 12.57 21.82 -9.04
C MET A 184 13.72 22.35 -9.91
N THR A 185 14.50 21.45 -10.51
CA THR A 185 15.65 21.81 -11.36
C THR A 185 15.21 22.55 -12.61
N LYS A 186 14.10 22.10 -13.22
CA LYS A 186 13.59 22.67 -14.46
C LYS A 186 12.95 24.05 -14.26
N LYS A 187 12.13 24.18 -13.22
CA LYS A 187 11.28 25.38 -13.05
C LYS A 187 11.85 26.42 -12.09
N TYR A 188 12.66 25.97 -11.11
CA TYR A 188 13.23 26.84 -10.07
C TYR A 188 14.75 26.71 -9.99
N PRO A 189 15.51 27.06 -11.05
CA PRO A 189 16.96 26.81 -11.15
C PRO A 189 17.81 27.57 -10.11
N ASN A 190 17.24 28.57 -9.44
CA ASN A 190 17.91 29.30 -8.35
C ASN A 190 17.64 28.67 -6.96
N ILE A 191 16.91 27.56 -6.88
CA ILE A 191 16.79 26.75 -5.67
C ILE A 191 17.85 25.65 -5.73
N LYS A 192 18.72 25.60 -4.74
CA LYS A 192 19.73 24.54 -4.61
C LYS A 192 19.14 23.34 -3.84
N ILE A 193 19.23 22.16 -4.44
CA ILE A 193 18.83 20.92 -3.78
C ILE A 193 19.99 20.35 -2.98
N VAL A 194 19.76 19.99 -1.72
CA VAL A 194 20.65 19.21 -0.86
C VAL A 194 20.05 17.81 -0.72
N GLY A 195 20.74 16.81 -1.23
CA GLY A 195 20.22 15.42 -1.29
C GLY A 195 19.83 15.03 -2.73
N PRO A 196 18.94 14.04 -2.91
CA PRO A 196 18.19 13.33 -1.87
C PRO A 196 19.04 12.49 -0.92
N GLN A 197 18.65 12.44 0.35
CA GLN A 197 19.15 11.51 1.34
C GLN A 197 18.05 10.46 1.64
N TYR A 198 18.45 9.26 2.12
CA TYR A 198 17.53 8.13 2.23
C TYR A 198 17.42 7.64 3.68
N GLY A 199 16.23 7.85 4.26
CA GLY A 199 15.94 7.55 5.66
C GLY A 199 15.43 6.13 5.92
N GLY A 200 15.15 5.33 4.88
CA GLY A 200 14.56 3.99 5.02
C GLY A 200 13.10 4.02 5.47
N GLY A 201 12.40 5.13 5.32
CA GLY A 201 11.07 5.32 5.92
C GLY A 201 11.10 5.41 7.45
N ASP A 202 12.28 5.35 8.07
CA ASP A 202 12.44 5.42 9.52
C ASP A 202 12.45 6.88 10.01
N LEU A 203 11.62 7.15 11.00
CA LEU A 203 11.42 8.50 11.57
C LEU A 203 12.67 9.01 12.28
N ALA A 204 13.34 8.18 13.08
CA ALA A 204 14.53 8.59 13.87
C ALA A 204 15.71 8.83 12.93
N LYS A 205 15.96 7.91 12.01
CA LYS A 205 17.02 8.07 10.99
C LYS A 205 16.79 9.29 10.11
N SER A 206 15.56 9.57 9.72
CA SER A 206 15.21 10.76 8.94
C SER A 206 15.42 12.05 9.74
N ALA A 207 15.15 12.03 11.05
CA ALA A 207 15.44 13.16 11.93
C ALA A 207 16.95 13.42 12.04
N ASP A 208 17.77 12.38 12.19
CA ASP A 208 19.23 12.50 12.25
C ASP A 208 19.80 13.03 10.92
N ILE A 209 19.27 12.57 9.78
CA ILE A 209 19.60 13.09 8.46
C ILE A 209 19.26 14.57 8.36
N ALA A 210 18.05 14.99 8.76
CA ALA A 210 17.63 16.39 8.74
C ALA A 210 18.55 17.28 9.59
N LYS A 211 18.90 16.85 10.81
CA LYS A 211 19.86 17.54 11.69
C LYS A 211 21.24 17.67 11.05
N ALA A 212 21.74 16.59 10.46
CA ALA A 212 23.05 16.60 9.77
C ALA A 212 23.05 17.54 8.55
N MET A 213 21.96 17.55 7.77
CA MET A 213 21.81 18.48 6.62
C MET A 213 21.79 19.93 7.08
N LEU A 214 21.09 20.25 8.15
CA LEU A 214 21.04 21.59 8.76
C LEU A 214 22.40 22.02 9.32
N ALA A 215 23.12 21.13 9.99
CA ALA A 215 24.45 21.41 10.51
C ALA A 215 25.47 21.71 9.40
N ALA A 216 25.37 20.98 8.27
CA ALA A 216 26.24 21.20 7.11
C ALA A 216 25.80 22.37 6.22
N ASN A 217 24.55 22.82 6.30
CA ASN A 217 23.94 23.83 5.45
C ASN A 217 22.98 24.69 6.28
N ALA A 218 23.51 25.62 7.05
CA ALA A 218 22.71 26.49 7.93
C ALA A 218 21.76 27.43 7.15
N ASP A 219 21.89 27.53 5.85
CA ASP A 219 21.07 28.31 4.94
C ASP A 219 19.95 27.51 4.25
N ILE A 220 19.71 26.26 4.66
CA ILE A 220 18.52 25.52 4.24
C ILE A 220 17.28 26.27 4.74
N ASN A 221 16.39 26.59 3.80
CA ASN A 221 15.12 27.28 4.07
C ASN A 221 13.89 26.49 3.58
N GLY A 222 14.08 25.25 3.11
CA GLY A 222 13.00 24.31 2.80
C GLY A 222 13.39 22.85 3.04
N PHE A 223 12.41 22.02 3.35
CA PHE A 223 12.55 20.56 3.39
C PHE A 223 11.40 19.88 2.66
N PHE A 224 11.74 18.85 1.89
CA PHE A 224 10.77 17.90 1.35
C PHE A 224 11.01 16.52 1.95
N GLY A 225 9.96 15.94 2.57
CA GLY A 225 9.93 14.57 3.07
C GLY A 225 9.04 13.68 2.22
N GLY A 226 9.62 12.67 1.57
CA GLY A 226 8.95 11.91 0.51
C GLY A 226 8.01 10.78 0.99
N ASN A 227 7.80 10.59 2.30
CA ASN A 227 6.79 9.70 2.89
C ASN A 227 6.57 10.05 4.36
N GLU A 228 5.58 9.39 5.00
CA GLU A 228 5.20 9.61 6.41
C GLU A 228 6.42 9.58 7.37
N GLY A 229 7.33 8.61 7.22
CA GLY A 229 8.52 8.51 8.08
C GLY A 229 9.56 9.61 7.80
N SER A 230 9.78 9.93 6.54
CA SER A 230 10.73 10.97 6.14
C SER A 230 10.30 12.34 6.65
N ILE A 231 9.04 12.72 6.41
CA ILE A 231 8.54 14.03 6.88
C ILE A 231 8.41 14.08 8.41
N GLY A 232 7.96 12.98 9.03
CA GLY A 232 7.90 12.87 10.48
C GLY A 232 9.24 13.10 11.15
N GLY A 233 10.34 12.63 10.53
CA GLY A 233 11.71 12.89 10.96
C GLY A 233 12.10 14.35 10.83
N VAL A 234 11.80 15.01 9.71
CA VAL A 234 12.04 16.45 9.51
C VAL A 234 11.32 17.26 10.59
N LEU A 235 10.04 16.99 10.84
CA LEU A 235 9.24 17.68 11.85
C LEU A 235 9.83 17.50 13.24
N ASN A 236 10.35 16.31 13.58
CA ASN A 236 11.06 16.05 14.83
C ASN A 236 12.33 16.91 14.94
N ALA A 237 13.18 16.86 13.90
CA ALA A 237 14.44 17.60 13.90
C ALA A 237 14.23 19.11 14.09
N VAL A 238 13.26 19.71 13.39
CA VAL A 238 12.93 21.13 13.48
C VAL A 238 12.42 21.49 14.89
N THR A 239 11.59 20.64 15.48
CA THR A 239 11.05 20.83 16.84
C THR A 239 12.15 20.70 17.89
N GLU A 240 13.00 19.68 17.83
CA GLU A 240 14.09 19.43 18.77
C GLU A 240 15.18 20.49 18.73
N LEU A 241 15.48 21.02 17.54
CA LEU A 241 16.44 22.10 17.36
C LEU A 241 15.86 23.49 17.64
N HIS A 242 14.58 23.59 18.00
CA HIS A 242 13.86 24.83 18.25
C HIS A 242 14.02 25.87 17.13
N LEU A 243 13.97 25.40 15.86
CA LEU A 243 14.17 26.28 14.72
C LEU A 243 13.00 27.24 14.53
N ASP A 244 13.29 28.43 14.01
CA ASP A 244 12.30 29.41 13.63
C ASP A 244 11.49 28.93 12.42
N GLN A 245 10.27 28.46 12.70
CA GLN A 245 9.37 27.88 11.71
C GLN A 245 8.95 28.88 10.63
N THR A 246 9.06 30.19 10.89
CA THR A 246 8.70 31.23 9.90
C THR A 246 9.74 31.37 8.78
N LYS A 247 10.93 30.82 8.99
CA LYS A 247 12.06 30.84 8.04
C LYS A 247 12.23 29.52 7.29
N LEU A 248 11.44 28.51 7.59
CA LEU A 248 11.59 27.18 7.04
C LEU A 248 10.27 26.71 6.42
N THR A 249 10.29 26.39 5.13
CA THR A 249 9.15 25.80 4.43
C THR A 249 9.27 24.27 4.45
N ILE A 250 8.33 23.59 5.09
CA ILE A 250 8.32 22.14 5.20
C ILE A 250 7.16 21.61 4.37
N ILE A 251 7.45 20.71 3.44
CA ILE A 251 6.45 20.03 2.61
C ILE A 251 6.61 18.54 2.75
N GLY A 252 5.50 17.87 3.02
CA GLY A 252 5.43 16.44 3.22
C GLY A 252 4.74 15.66 2.11
N TYR A 253 4.68 14.38 2.36
CA TYR A 253 3.95 13.40 1.59
C TYR A 253 3.24 12.48 2.59
N ASP A 254 2.03 12.06 2.28
CA ASP A 254 1.17 11.29 3.18
C ASP A 254 0.42 12.14 4.21
N SER A 255 -0.28 11.48 5.14
CA SER A 255 -0.93 12.14 6.28
C SER A 255 -0.44 11.53 7.61
N GLY A 256 -1.31 11.00 8.40
CA GLY A 256 -1.04 10.62 9.78
C GLY A 256 -1.30 11.76 10.74
N GLN A 257 -1.68 11.44 11.99
CA GLN A 257 -2.12 12.45 12.95
C GLN A 257 -1.10 13.58 13.15
N LYS A 258 0.19 13.21 13.21
CA LYS A 258 1.28 14.18 13.42
C LYS A 258 1.38 15.22 12.31
N GLN A 259 1.22 14.81 11.05
CA GLN A 259 1.26 15.72 9.91
C GLN A 259 0.01 16.61 9.88
N ILE A 260 -1.17 16.05 10.17
CA ILE A 260 -2.40 16.83 10.29
C ILE A 260 -2.24 17.94 11.34
N ASP A 261 -1.68 17.62 12.50
CA ASP A 261 -1.41 18.59 13.56
C ASP A 261 -0.37 19.63 13.15
N ALA A 262 0.68 19.21 12.43
CA ALA A 262 1.73 20.09 11.92
C ALA A 262 1.20 21.07 10.86
N ILE A 263 0.34 20.64 9.96
CA ILE A 263 -0.33 21.51 8.98
C ILE A 263 -1.25 22.50 9.69
N ASN A 264 -2.07 22.03 10.63
CA ASN A 264 -2.99 22.88 11.38
C ASN A 264 -2.26 23.96 12.22
N SER A 265 -1.13 23.61 12.82
CA SER A 265 -0.30 24.55 13.58
C SER A 265 0.49 25.50 12.67
N GLY A 266 0.74 25.12 11.41
CA GLY A 266 1.57 25.85 10.45
C GLY A 266 3.06 25.48 10.50
N LEU A 267 3.43 24.45 11.26
CA LEU A 267 4.79 23.89 11.25
C LEU A 267 5.10 23.23 9.90
N GLU A 268 4.18 22.52 9.33
CA GLU A 268 4.24 21.99 7.96
C GLU A 268 3.40 22.88 7.04
N PHE A 269 3.98 23.36 5.96
CA PHE A 269 3.30 24.25 5.01
C PHE A 269 2.18 23.50 4.28
N GLY A 270 2.41 22.24 3.97
CA GLY A 270 1.43 21.34 3.38
C GLY A 270 2.03 20.03 2.94
N ALA A 271 1.19 19.13 2.47
CA ALA A 271 1.59 17.80 2.04
C ALA A 271 0.77 17.27 0.87
N ILE A 272 1.38 16.37 0.10
CA ILE A 272 0.67 15.54 -0.87
C ILE A 272 -0.07 14.43 -0.11
N GLN A 273 -1.37 14.34 -0.34
CA GLN A 273 -2.23 13.30 0.21
C GLN A 273 -2.51 12.23 -0.83
N GLN A 274 -2.21 10.99 -0.52
CA GLN A 274 -2.61 9.83 -1.31
C GLN A 274 -4.03 9.36 -0.93
N ASN A 275 -4.54 8.37 -1.65
CA ASN A 275 -5.78 7.68 -1.29
C ASN A 275 -5.50 6.22 -0.86
N PRO A 276 -4.96 5.98 0.36
CA PRO A 276 -4.57 4.64 0.77
C PRO A 276 -5.76 3.67 0.87
N ILE A 277 -6.92 4.12 1.33
CA ILE A 277 -8.14 3.29 1.34
C ILE A 277 -8.50 2.87 -0.08
N GLY A 278 -8.45 3.83 -1.04
CA GLY A 278 -8.70 3.54 -2.46
C GLY A 278 -7.64 2.62 -3.08
N ILE A 279 -6.36 2.74 -2.70
CA ILE A 279 -5.29 1.83 -3.15
C ILE A 279 -5.61 0.40 -2.71
N GLY A 280 -5.91 0.18 -1.44
CA GLY A 280 -6.25 -1.15 -0.92
C GLY A 280 -7.51 -1.74 -1.56
N ALA A 281 -8.58 -0.94 -1.66
CA ALA A 281 -9.84 -1.38 -2.25
C ALA A 281 -9.68 -1.73 -3.73
N LYS A 282 -9.06 -0.86 -4.54
CA LYS A 282 -8.87 -1.10 -5.97
C LYS A 282 -7.96 -2.30 -6.25
N CYS A 283 -6.94 -2.57 -5.40
CA CYS A 283 -6.16 -3.79 -5.56
C CYS A 283 -7.01 -5.06 -5.45
N VAL A 284 -7.95 -5.09 -4.50
CA VAL A 284 -8.89 -6.21 -4.36
C VAL A 284 -9.84 -6.28 -5.55
N VAL A 285 -10.36 -5.15 -6.05
CA VAL A 285 -11.21 -5.11 -7.25
C VAL A 285 -10.48 -5.71 -8.44
N GLU A 286 -9.25 -5.27 -8.74
CA GLU A 286 -8.47 -5.77 -9.88
C GLU A 286 -8.13 -7.26 -9.73
N ALA A 287 -7.80 -7.71 -8.51
CA ALA A 287 -7.60 -9.12 -8.21
C ALA A 287 -8.87 -9.96 -8.46
N MET A 288 -10.03 -9.47 -8.03
CA MET A 288 -11.32 -10.14 -8.26
C MET A 288 -11.71 -10.18 -9.73
N LEU A 289 -11.43 -9.12 -10.49
CA LEU A 289 -11.64 -9.11 -11.95
C LEU A 289 -10.80 -10.20 -12.63
N ALA A 290 -9.52 -10.35 -12.23
CA ALA A 290 -8.65 -11.41 -12.73
C ALA A 290 -9.17 -12.81 -12.35
N ILE A 291 -9.61 -13.01 -11.11
CA ILE A 291 -10.21 -14.28 -10.64
C ILE A 291 -11.47 -14.61 -11.44
N LYS A 292 -12.28 -13.61 -11.81
CA LYS A 292 -13.50 -13.75 -12.62
C LYS A 292 -13.20 -13.95 -14.12
N GLY A 293 -11.92 -13.97 -14.53
CA GLY A 293 -11.49 -14.28 -15.90
C GLY A 293 -11.29 -13.06 -16.80
N GLN A 294 -11.21 -11.84 -16.28
CA GLN A 294 -10.80 -10.68 -17.06
C GLN A 294 -9.35 -10.86 -17.54
N THR A 295 -9.08 -10.55 -18.80
CA THR A 295 -7.76 -10.72 -19.43
C THR A 295 -7.12 -9.41 -19.89
N THR A 296 -7.88 -8.32 -19.90
CA THR A 296 -7.39 -7.02 -20.33
C THR A 296 -7.46 -6.04 -19.17
N PHE A 297 -6.33 -5.44 -18.83
CA PHE A 297 -6.19 -4.49 -17.74
C PHE A 297 -5.45 -3.23 -18.23
N ASP A 298 -5.81 -2.09 -17.68
CA ASP A 298 -5.00 -0.89 -17.79
C ASP A 298 -3.65 -1.14 -17.11
N LYS A 299 -2.56 -0.63 -17.68
CA LYS A 299 -1.23 -0.82 -17.07
C LYS A 299 -1.13 -0.19 -15.68
N VAL A 300 -1.82 0.93 -15.49
CA VAL A 300 -1.87 1.67 -14.22
C VAL A 300 -3.30 2.07 -13.95
N VAL A 301 -3.77 1.78 -12.75
CA VAL A 301 -5.01 2.30 -12.17
C VAL A 301 -4.63 3.42 -11.21
N ASP A 302 -4.71 4.66 -11.68
CA ASP A 302 -4.40 5.83 -10.87
C ASP A 302 -5.43 5.99 -9.75
N THR A 303 -4.95 6.21 -8.54
CA THR A 303 -5.79 6.45 -7.35
C THR A 303 -5.94 7.93 -7.02
N GLY A 304 -5.25 8.77 -7.78
CA GLY A 304 -5.22 10.21 -7.56
C GLY A 304 -4.39 10.65 -6.35
N PHE A 305 -4.22 11.96 -6.23
CA PHE A 305 -3.61 12.61 -5.09
C PHE A 305 -4.18 14.02 -4.92
N LEU A 306 -4.07 14.58 -3.71
CA LEU A 306 -4.52 15.93 -3.39
C LEU A 306 -3.41 16.72 -2.69
N TRP A 307 -3.47 18.04 -2.78
CA TRP A 307 -2.68 18.93 -1.95
C TRP A 307 -3.48 19.31 -0.70
N ALA A 308 -2.88 19.12 0.47
CA ALA A 308 -3.43 19.58 1.73
C ALA A 308 -2.51 20.64 2.35
N ASP A 309 -3.07 21.77 2.70
CA ASP A 309 -2.46 22.82 3.51
C ASP A 309 -3.48 23.36 4.53
N LYS A 310 -3.10 24.35 5.33
CA LYS A 310 -3.95 24.93 6.36
C LYS A 310 -5.30 25.44 5.83
N THR A 311 -5.38 25.79 4.53
CA THR A 311 -6.62 26.32 3.92
C THR A 311 -7.50 25.22 3.35
N THR A 312 -6.92 24.08 2.97
CA THR A 312 -7.61 22.99 2.25
C THR A 312 -7.80 21.73 3.09
N ILE A 313 -7.05 21.57 4.18
CA ILE A 313 -7.06 20.33 4.99
C ILE A 313 -8.46 19.94 5.49
N ASN A 314 -9.35 20.91 5.69
CA ASN A 314 -10.74 20.68 6.12
C ASN A 314 -11.74 20.52 4.97
N ASN A 315 -11.30 20.57 3.72
CA ASN A 315 -12.16 20.30 2.58
C ASN A 315 -12.62 18.84 2.58
N ALA A 316 -13.85 18.59 2.14
CA ALA A 316 -14.46 17.26 2.20
C ALA A 316 -13.68 16.21 1.39
N ASP A 317 -13.13 16.56 0.24
CA ASP A 317 -12.31 15.71 -0.61
C ASP A 317 -10.97 15.33 0.05
N VAL A 318 -10.32 16.30 0.70
CA VAL A 318 -9.09 16.07 1.47
C VAL A 318 -9.39 15.19 2.69
N GLN A 319 -10.42 15.52 3.47
CA GLN A 319 -10.83 14.74 4.65
C GLN A 319 -11.16 13.28 4.30
N ALA A 320 -11.67 13.01 3.10
CA ALA A 320 -12.01 11.66 2.65
C ALA A 320 -10.79 10.75 2.45
N VAL A 321 -9.59 11.31 2.29
CA VAL A 321 -8.34 10.55 2.07
C VAL A 321 -7.37 10.62 3.25
N LEU A 322 -7.61 11.49 4.23
CA LEU A 322 -6.80 11.55 5.44
C LEU A 322 -6.98 10.29 6.29
N TYR A 323 -5.89 9.88 6.93
CA TYR A 323 -5.86 8.77 7.88
C TYR A 323 -5.11 9.16 9.15
N LYS A 324 -5.44 8.50 10.26
CA LYS A 324 -4.98 8.84 11.63
C LYS A 324 -4.49 7.59 12.33
#